data_a808eca9a2cde8bd00da4de032cdf6c3
#
_entry.id   a808eca9a2cde8bd00da4de032cdf6c3
#
_cell.length_a   1.000
_cell.length_b   1.000
_cell.length_c   1.000
_cell.angle_alpha   90.00
_cell.angle_beta   90.00
_cell.angle_gamma   90.00
#
_symmetry.space_group_name_H-M   'P 1'
#
loop_
_entity.id
_entity.type
_entity.pdbx_description
1 polymer ?
#
loop_
_entity_poly.entity_id
_entity_poly.type
_entity_poly.pdbx_seq_one_letter_code
_entity_poly.pdbx_strand_id
1 'polypeptide(L)'
;MGEKLTKSDVEKIQKEIDHRKLVVRKEAIEAVKEARAQGDLSENFEYYAAKKEKNQNESRIRYLERMLKNAQIVSDESKEDEVGINNTVELYMEDDDEVETYRLVTSIRGSSLRNMISTESPLGKAIFRRKVGDRG
;
A
#
# COMPACT_ATOMS: atom_id res chain seq x y z
N MET A 1 3.10 14.82 9.29
CA MET A 1 3.71 13.52 9.59
C MET A 1 3.43 12.56 8.45
N GLY A 2 4.43 11.78 8.06
CA GLY A 2 4.30 10.83 6.98
C GLY A 2 3.87 9.45 7.45
N GLU A 3 3.61 8.59 6.49
CA GLU A 3 3.31 7.19 6.75
C GLU A 3 4.52 6.48 7.36
N LYS A 4 4.25 5.51 8.23
CA LYS A 4 5.30 4.64 8.76
C LYS A 4 5.55 3.51 7.76
N LEU A 5 6.79 3.39 7.30
CA LEU A 5 7.17 2.40 6.30
C LEU A 5 8.39 1.61 6.77
N THR A 6 8.41 0.32 6.47
CA THR A 6 9.61 -0.50 6.64
C THR A 6 10.48 -0.36 5.39
N LYS A 7 11.73 -0.83 5.45
CA LYS A 7 12.59 -0.88 4.26
C LYS A 7 11.95 -1.69 3.13
N SER A 8 11.29 -2.79 3.48
CA SER A 8 10.59 -3.61 2.51
C SER A 8 9.48 -2.83 1.79
N ASP A 9 8.73 -2.02 2.54
CA ASP A 9 7.69 -1.16 1.97
C ASP A 9 8.30 -0.14 1.00
N VAL A 10 9.40 0.50 1.40
CA VAL A 10 10.10 1.48 0.56
C VAL A 10 10.56 0.83 -0.76
N GLU A 11 11.13 -0.36 -0.69
CA GLU A 11 11.57 -1.08 -1.89
C GLU A 11 10.40 -1.38 -2.83
N LYS A 12 9.27 -1.82 -2.29
CA LYS A 12 8.07 -2.11 -3.10
C LYS A 12 7.51 -0.87 -3.75
N ILE A 13 7.45 0.24 -3.00
CA ILE A 13 6.98 1.52 -3.55
C ILE A 13 7.92 2.00 -4.65
N GLN A 14 9.23 1.92 -4.44
CA GLN A 14 10.21 2.34 -5.43
C GLN A 14 10.11 1.50 -6.71
N LYS A 15 9.90 0.18 -6.58
CA LYS A 15 9.68 -0.69 -7.73
C LYS A 15 8.43 -0.31 -8.50
N GLU A 16 7.36 0.03 -7.81
CA GLU A 16 6.13 0.48 -8.47
C GLU A 16 6.35 1.80 -9.20
N ILE A 17 7.03 2.76 -8.58
CA ILE A 17 7.37 4.03 -9.22
C ILE A 17 8.18 3.79 -10.50
N ASP A 18 9.21 2.96 -10.41
CA ASP A 18 10.08 2.67 -11.57
C ASP A 18 9.29 2.02 -12.69
N HIS A 19 8.45 1.04 -12.38
CA HIS A 19 7.61 0.38 -13.37
C HIS A 19 6.66 1.38 -14.04
N ARG A 20 6.03 2.25 -13.26
CA ARG A 20 5.11 3.26 -13.81
C ARG A 20 5.81 4.30 -14.67
N LYS A 21 7.05 4.64 -14.35
CA LYS A 21 7.84 5.59 -15.16
C LYS A 21 8.41 4.94 -16.41
N LEU A 22 8.95 3.72 -16.30
CA LEU A 22 9.68 3.07 -17.40
C LEU A 22 8.77 2.30 -18.35
N VAL A 23 7.66 1.75 -17.85
CA VAL A 23 6.78 0.88 -18.65
C VAL A 23 5.41 1.52 -18.86
N VAL A 24 4.67 1.76 -17.78
CA VAL A 24 3.28 2.21 -17.87
C VAL A 24 3.17 3.59 -18.54
N ARG A 25 4.04 4.52 -18.17
CA ARG A 25 4.06 5.86 -18.77
C ARG A 25 4.30 5.78 -20.28
N LYS A 26 5.25 4.96 -20.69
CA LYS A 26 5.57 4.80 -22.11
C LYS A 26 4.39 4.24 -22.89
N GLU A 27 3.77 3.19 -22.37
CA GLU A 27 2.59 2.58 -22.98
C GLU A 27 1.42 3.55 -23.03
N ALA A 28 1.22 4.34 -21.98
CA ALA A 28 0.15 5.33 -21.93
C ALA A 28 0.35 6.45 -22.96
N ILE A 29 1.59 6.91 -23.13
CA ILE A 29 1.92 7.92 -24.15
C ILE A 29 1.65 7.37 -25.55
N GLU A 30 2.06 6.12 -25.83
CA GLU A 30 1.80 5.49 -27.12
C GLU A 30 0.31 5.31 -27.38
N ALA A 31 -0.47 4.92 -26.35
CA ALA A 31 -1.91 4.77 -26.48
C ALA A 31 -2.59 6.10 -26.83
N VAL A 32 -2.14 7.21 -26.22
CA VAL A 32 -2.67 8.54 -26.55
C VAL A 32 -2.33 8.91 -27.99
N LYS A 33 -1.10 8.66 -28.44
CA LYS A 33 -0.69 8.93 -29.83
C LYS A 33 -1.53 8.15 -30.84
N GLU A 34 -1.70 6.85 -30.59
CA GLU A 34 -2.51 5.99 -31.48
C GLU A 34 -3.96 6.47 -31.56
N ALA A 35 -4.56 6.77 -30.41
CA ALA A 35 -5.94 7.24 -30.36
C ALA A 35 -6.09 8.57 -31.07
N ARG A 36 -5.12 9.50 -30.92
CA ARG A 36 -5.12 10.79 -31.58
C ARG A 36 -5.04 10.66 -33.12
N ALA A 37 -4.29 9.67 -33.59
CA ALA A 37 -4.10 9.43 -35.00
C ALA A 37 -5.34 8.89 -35.71
N GLN A 38 -6.34 8.40 -34.98
CA GLN A 38 -7.53 7.75 -35.54
C GLN A 38 -8.67 8.69 -35.91
N GLY A 39 -8.54 9.98 -35.80
CA GLY A 39 -9.50 10.90 -36.34
C GLY A 39 -9.94 12.06 -35.47
N ASP A 40 -11.23 12.42 -35.52
CA ASP A 40 -11.78 13.58 -34.85
C ASP A 40 -11.75 13.44 -33.34
N LEU A 41 -10.99 14.33 -32.69
CA LEU A 41 -10.81 14.30 -31.24
C LEU A 41 -12.09 14.62 -30.47
N SER A 42 -13.03 15.35 -31.06
CA SER A 42 -14.27 15.77 -30.40
C SER A 42 -15.19 14.59 -30.07
N GLU A 43 -15.09 13.49 -30.81
CA GLU A 43 -15.92 12.31 -30.65
C GLU A 43 -15.07 11.04 -30.40
N ASN A 44 -13.78 11.22 -30.15
CA ASN A 44 -12.85 10.11 -29.99
C ASN A 44 -12.79 9.66 -28.53
N PHE A 45 -13.66 8.73 -28.18
CA PHE A 45 -13.72 8.17 -26.83
C PHE A 45 -12.44 7.42 -26.44
N GLU A 46 -11.75 6.80 -27.41
CA GLU A 46 -10.48 6.12 -27.15
C GLU A 46 -9.40 7.11 -26.72
N TYR A 47 -9.38 8.29 -27.37
CA TYR A 47 -8.45 9.36 -27.01
C TYR A 47 -8.69 9.83 -25.57
N TYR A 48 -9.95 10.09 -25.20
CA TYR A 48 -10.27 10.54 -23.85
C TYR A 48 -9.96 9.48 -22.80
N ALA A 49 -10.25 8.22 -23.09
CA ALA A 49 -9.93 7.11 -22.19
C ALA A 49 -8.41 6.97 -22.00
N ALA A 50 -7.65 7.02 -23.08
CA ALA A 50 -6.19 6.92 -23.04
C ALA A 50 -5.58 8.08 -22.27
N LYS A 51 -6.09 9.29 -22.47
CA LYS A 51 -5.64 10.50 -21.77
C LYS A 51 -5.91 10.38 -20.26
N LYS A 52 -7.09 9.86 -19.90
CA LYS A 52 -7.46 9.64 -18.51
C LYS A 52 -6.53 8.64 -17.83
N GLU A 53 -6.24 7.52 -18.47
CA GLU A 53 -5.31 6.52 -17.94
C GLU A 53 -3.91 7.08 -17.76
N LYS A 54 -3.43 7.85 -18.73
CA LYS A 54 -2.14 8.53 -18.64
C LYS A 54 -2.10 9.45 -17.43
N ASN A 55 -3.13 10.25 -17.23
CA ASN A 55 -3.20 11.21 -16.13
C ASN A 55 -3.31 10.48 -14.77
N GLN A 56 -4.03 9.37 -14.73
CA GLN A 56 -4.12 8.55 -13.50
C GLN A 56 -2.76 7.97 -13.12
N ASN A 57 -1.99 7.51 -14.11
CA ASN A 57 -0.65 7.00 -13.85
C ASN A 57 0.28 8.10 -13.31
N GLU A 58 0.23 9.30 -13.91
CA GLU A 58 1.03 10.45 -13.43
C GLU A 58 0.64 10.84 -12.00
N SER A 59 -0.65 10.83 -11.68
CA SER A 59 -1.13 11.13 -10.34
C SER A 59 -0.64 10.09 -9.32
N ARG A 60 -0.67 8.81 -9.70
CA ARG A 60 -0.20 7.73 -8.83
C ARG A 60 1.31 7.86 -8.56
N ILE A 61 2.09 8.19 -9.59
CA ILE A 61 3.53 8.40 -9.44
C ILE A 61 3.78 9.53 -8.44
N ARG A 62 3.10 10.67 -8.60
CA ARG A 62 3.25 11.80 -7.67
C ARG A 62 2.86 11.43 -6.24
N TYR A 63 1.79 10.67 -6.08
CA TYR A 63 1.34 10.21 -4.77
C TYR A 63 2.41 9.33 -4.11
N LEU A 64 2.95 8.35 -4.85
CA LEU A 64 3.96 7.44 -4.33
C LEU A 64 5.28 8.17 -4.00
N GLU A 65 5.71 9.09 -4.86
CA GLU A 65 6.91 9.87 -4.62
C GLU A 65 6.78 10.74 -3.38
N ARG A 66 5.62 11.35 -3.19
CA ARG A 66 5.32 12.16 -2.01
C ARG A 66 5.29 11.31 -0.75
N MET A 67 4.74 10.10 -0.84
CA MET A 67 4.73 9.15 0.27
C MET A 67 6.15 8.80 0.71
N LEU A 68 7.05 8.50 -0.24
CA LEU A 68 8.44 8.21 0.07
C LEU A 68 9.15 9.41 0.68
N LYS A 69 8.90 10.60 0.15
CA LYS A 69 9.53 11.84 0.64
C LYS A 69 9.20 12.11 2.10
N ASN A 70 7.98 11.81 2.51
CA ASN A 70 7.48 12.12 3.84
C ASN A 70 7.47 10.93 4.80
N ALA A 71 7.98 9.76 4.36
CA ALA A 71 7.90 8.53 5.12
C ALA A 71 8.75 8.57 6.39
N GLN A 72 8.23 7.92 7.42
CA GLN A 72 9.01 7.58 8.62
C GLN A 72 9.42 6.12 8.48
N ILE A 73 10.73 5.87 8.44
CA ILE A 73 11.24 4.51 8.32
C ILE A 73 11.20 3.85 9.70
N VAL A 74 10.50 2.73 9.79
CA VAL A 74 10.38 1.97 11.03
C VAL A 74 11.00 0.59 10.84
N SER A 75 11.51 0.02 11.95
CA SER A 75 12.06 -1.33 11.92
C SER A 75 10.92 -2.35 11.96
N ASP A 76 11.04 -3.42 11.17
CA ASP A 76 10.19 -4.59 11.27
C ASP A 76 10.78 -5.66 12.19
N GLU A 77 11.92 -5.35 12.82
CA GLU A 77 12.52 -6.22 13.80
C GLU A 77 11.73 -6.19 15.12
N SER A 78 11.61 -7.33 15.75
CA SER A 78 10.93 -7.45 17.03
C SER A 78 11.58 -8.56 17.85
N LYS A 79 11.37 -8.51 19.16
CA LYS A 79 11.80 -9.60 20.03
C LYS A 79 10.93 -10.82 19.74
N GLU A 80 11.47 -12.01 20.01
CA GLU A 80 10.81 -13.27 19.71
C GLU A 80 9.39 -13.38 20.30
N ASP A 81 9.18 -12.82 21.48
CA ASP A 81 7.91 -12.88 22.19
C ASP A 81 7.03 -11.63 22.04
N GLU A 82 7.45 -10.67 21.22
CA GLU A 82 6.70 -9.43 21.00
C GLU A 82 5.98 -9.43 19.64
N VAL A 83 4.84 -8.75 19.59
CA VAL A 83 4.14 -8.49 18.33
C VAL A 83 4.85 -7.33 17.62
N GLY A 84 5.44 -7.64 16.49
CA GLY A 84 6.11 -6.66 15.65
C GLY A 84 5.48 -6.60 14.27
N ILE A 85 5.95 -5.65 13.47
CA ILE A 85 5.49 -5.48 12.09
C ILE A 85 5.83 -6.74 11.29
N ASN A 86 4.88 -7.21 10.47
CA ASN A 86 4.95 -8.44 9.68
C ASN A 86 4.82 -9.73 10.49
N ASN A 87 4.57 -9.66 11.77
CA ASN A 87 4.31 -10.84 12.58
C ASN A 87 2.84 -11.27 12.47
N THR A 88 2.62 -12.57 12.57
CA THR A 88 1.29 -13.16 12.65
C THR A 88 0.96 -13.42 14.11
N VAL A 89 -0.22 -13.03 14.54
CA VAL A 89 -0.65 -13.09 15.94
C VAL A 89 -2.00 -13.77 16.05
N GLU A 90 -2.13 -14.69 17.01
CA GLU A 90 -3.43 -15.24 17.36
C GLU A 90 -3.99 -14.47 18.55
N LEU A 91 -5.20 -13.96 18.39
CA LEU A 91 -5.89 -13.19 19.44
C LEU A 91 -7.11 -13.95 19.91
N TYR A 92 -7.22 -14.12 21.22
CA TYR A 92 -8.41 -14.68 21.83
C TYR A 92 -9.39 -13.56 22.16
N MET A 93 -10.57 -13.64 21.55
CA MET A 93 -11.65 -12.68 21.77
C MET A 93 -12.57 -13.20 22.86
N GLU A 94 -12.45 -12.67 24.06
CA GLU A 94 -13.20 -13.16 25.22
C GLU A 94 -14.71 -13.07 25.06
N ASP A 95 -15.19 -12.00 24.41
CA ASP A 95 -16.63 -11.78 24.22
C ASP A 95 -17.29 -12.84 23.35
N ASP A 96 -16.58 -13.33 22.34
CA ASP A 96 -17.08 -14.28 21.37
C ASP A 96 -16.56 -15.70 21.60
N ASP A 97 -15.62 -15.86 22.55
CA ASP A 97 -14.93 -17.12 22.81
C ASP A 97 -14.32 -17.71 21.52
N GLU A 98 -13.70 -16.86 20.73
CA GLU A 98 -13.09 -17.24 19.45
C GLU A 98 -11.63 -16.82 19.39
N VAL A 99 -10.84 -17.57 18.63
CA VAL A 99 -9.45 -17.25 18.33
C VAL A 99 -9.40 -16.77 16.87
N GLU A 100 -8.83 -15.61 16.65
CA GLU A 100 -8.62 -15.07 15.30
C GLU A 100 -7.14 -14.84 15.07
N THR A 101 -6.69 -15.08 13.85
CA THR A 101 -5.31 -14.91 13.45
C THR A 101 -5.19 -13.65 12.60
N TYR A 102 -4.28 -12.75 12.99
CA TYR A 102 -4.01 -11.53 12.26
C TYR A 102 -2.52 -11.37 11.98
N ARG A 103 -2.22 -10.70 10.88
CA ARG A 103 -0.86 -10.27 10.58
C ARG A 103 -0.79 -8.75 10.70
N LEU A 104 0.14 -8.27 11.51
CA LEU A 104 0.36 -6.84 11.72
C LEU A 104 1.24 -6.31 10.60
N VAL A 105 0.77 -5.30 9.88
CA VAL A 105 1.47 -4.72 8.75
C VAL A 105 1.47 -3.20 8.84
N THR A 106 2.28 -2.55 8.00
CA THR A 106 2.22 -1.08 7.87
C THR A 106 0.89 -0.68 7.22
N SER A 107 0.48 0.57 7.41
CA SER A 107 -0.81 1.07 6.90
C SER A 107 -0.97 0.87 5.40
N ILE A 108 0.13 0.93 4.66
CA ILE A 108 0.11 0.79 3.20
C ILE A 108 -0.25 -0.63 2.74
N ARG A 109 -0.08 -1.63 3.61
CA ARG A 109 -0.36 -3.03 3.27
C ARG A 109 -1.55 -3.61 4.01
N GLY A 110 -2.22 -2.81 4.85
CA GLY A 110 -3.35 -3.28 5.65
C GLY A 110 -4.53 -3.72 4.80
N SER A 111 -5.12 -4.86 5.13
CA SER A 111 -6.34 -5.36 4.49
C SER A 111 -7.07 -6.29 5.46
N SER A 112 -8.26 -5.89 5.89
CA SER A 112 -9.08 -6.71 6.79
C SER A 112 -9.58 -7.98 6.11
N LEU A 113 -9.72 -7.97 4.79
CA LEU A 113 -10.18 -9.16 4.04
C LEU A 113 -9.15 -10.30 4.05
N ARG A 114 -7.89 -9.98 4.33
CA ARG A 114 -6.81 -10.97 4.41
C ARG A 114 -6.32 -11.15 5.84
N ASN A 115 -7.09 -10.70 6.81
CA ASN A 115 -6.70 -10.69 8.21
C ASN A 115 -5.37 -9.96 8.44
N MET A 116 -5.12 -8.93 7.62
CA MET A 116 -3.99 -8.04 7.81
C MET A 116 -4.50 -6.75 8.46
N ILE A 117 -3.89 -6.37 9.55
CA ILE A 117 -4.26 -5.13 10.25
C ILE A 117 -3.09 -4.18 10.28
N SER A 118 -3.40 -2.90 10.09
CA SER A 118 -2.41 -1.84 10.10
C SER A 118 -1.96 -1.51 11.53
N THR A 119 -0.67 -1.16 11.69
CA THR A 119 -0.16 -0.61 12.94
C THR A 119 -0.90 0.66 13.36
N GLU A 120 -1.54 1.35 12.40
CA GLU A 120 -2.28 2.58 12.68
C GLU A 120 -3.74 2.34 13.05
N SER A 121 -4.26 1.13 12.85
CA SER A 121 -5.63 0.78 13.25
C SER A 121 -5.74 0.65 14.77
N PRO A 122 -6.95 0.81 15.35
CA PRO A 122 -7.12 0.64 16.80
C PRO A 122 -6.64 -0.70 17.32
N LEU A 123 -6.96 -1.79 16.62
CA LEU A 123 -6.53 -3.13 17.01
C LEU A 123 -5.01 -3.28 16.87
N GLY A 124 -4.45 -2.77 15.76
CA GLY A 124 -3.00 -2.81 15.54
C GLY A 124 -2.23 -2.05 16.62
N LYS A 125 -2.72 -0.88 17.01
CA LYS A 125 -2.11 -0.10 18.10
C LYS A 125 -2.19 -0.84 19.43
N ALA A 126 -3.29 -1.55 19.68
CA ALA A 126 -3.50 -2.26 20.92
C ALA A 126 -2.55 -3.46 21.08
N ILE A 127 -2.20 -4.13 19.99
CA ILE A 127 -1.38 -5.35 20.05
C ILE A 127 0.10 -5.11 19.76
N PHE A 128 0.46 -3.98 19.16
CA PHE A 128 1.86 -3.70 18.80
C PHE A 128 2.77 -3.70 20.02
N ARG A 129 3.88 -4.45 19.95
CA ARG A 129 4.85 -4.61 21.03
C ARG A 129 4.32 -5.34 22.27
N ARG A 130 3.13 -5.91 22.19
CA ARG A 130 2.64 -6.79 23.27
C ARG A 130 3.34 -8.13 23.22
N LYS A 131 3.36 -8.80 24.33
CA LYS A 131 3.98 -10.12 24.45
C LYS A 131 2.92 -11.21 24.46
N VAL A 132 3.35 -12.43 24.16
CA VAL A 132 2.47 -13.60 24.23
C VAL A 132 1.91 -13.71 25.65
N GLY A 133 0.60 -13.86 25.74
CA GLY A 133 -0.10 -13.94 27.03
C GLY A 133 -0.59 -12.61 27.58
N ASP A 134 -0.21 -11.49 26.97
CA ASP A 134 -0.70 -10.17 27.39
C ASP A 134 -2.19 -10.00 27.08
N ARG A 135 -2.86 -9.28 27.97
CA ARG A 135 -4.28 -8.94 27.83
C ARG A 135 -4.40 -7.45 27.57
N GLY A 136 -5.17 -7.12 26.54
CA GLY A 136 -5.31 -5.72 26.19
C GLY A 136 -6.73 -5.24 26.08
#